data_8157163af8bf331dead91254bf9117da
#
_entry.id   8157163af8bf331dead91254bf9117da
#
_cell.length_a   1.000
_cell.length_b   1.000
_cell.length_c   1.000
_cell.angle_alpha   90.00
_cell.angle_beta   90.00
_cell.angle_gamma   90.00
#
_symmetry.space_group_name_H-M   'P 1'
#
loop_
_entity.id
_entity.type
_entity.pdbx_description
1 polymer ?
#
loop_
_entity_poly.entity_id
_entity_poly.type
_entity_poly.pdbx_seq_one_letter_code
_entity_poly.pdbx_strand_id
1 'polypeptide(L)'
;MRVIVDNKIPFIKEAIEKIADSVIYTPGRDFTPELVKDADALIIRTRTRCNKELLEGSKVRFIATATIGFDHIDTEYCREAGIAWTNAPGCNSASVAQYVQSALLLLQQLKGVQLSELTLGIIGVGNVGSKIAQVGQELGMRVLKNDLPRQDKEGERDFSSLQALAAECDILTFHVPLYKEGPYKTFHLADHTFFRSLKRCPVIINTSRGEVIETNALLNALEDGLISDAIIDVWEHEPEINLELLKKVIIGTPH
;
A
#
# COMPACT_ATOMS: atom_id res chain seq x y z
N MET A 1 5.76 -29.26 15.43
CA MET A 1 5.96 -28.08 14.56
C MET A 1 6.64 -26.98 15.35
N ARG A 2 7.82 -26.55 14.91
CA ARG A 2 8.59 -25.45 15.49
C ARG A 2 8.34 -24.17 14.68
N VAL A 3 7.88 -23.10 15.33
CA VAL A 3 7.51 -21.84 14.68
C VAL A 3 8.32 -20.67 15.23
N ILE A 4 8.80 -19.79 14.35
CA ILE A 4 9.44 -18.55 14.76
C ILE A 4 8.50 -17.39 14.40
N VAL A 5 8.25 -16.51 15.35
CA VAL A 5 7.21 -15.49 15.29
C VAL A 5 7.79 -14.11 15.59
N ASP A 6 7.47 -13.13 14.76
CA ASP A 6 7.73 -11.72 15.05
C ASP A 6 6.94 -11.30 16.31
N ASN A 7 7.67 -10.91 17.36
CA ASN A 7 7.12 -10.58 18.67
C ASN A 7 6.28 -9.27 18.70
N LYS A 8 6.21 -8.57 17.58
CA LYS A 8 5.40 -7.34 17.41
C LYS A 8 4.04 -7.60 16.78
N ILE A 9 3.69 -8.87 16.48
CA ILE A 9 2.36 -9.22 15.99
C ILE A 9 1.40 -9.27 17.18
N PRO A 10 0.38 -8.41 17.23
CA PRO A 10 -0.56 -8.39 18.35
C PRO A 10 -1.38 -9.67 18.40
N PHE A 11 -1.69 -10.14 19.61
CA PHE A 11 -2.56 -11.30 19.90
C PHE A 11 -2.10 -12.64 19.32
N ILE A 12 -0.91 -12.75 18.73
CA ILE A 12 -0.45 -13.95 18.05
C ILE A 12 -0.20 -15.12 19.04
N LYS A 13 0.19 -14.84 20.28
CA LYS A 13 0.54 -15.87 21.27
C LYS A 13 -0.58 -16.87 21.51
N GLU A 14 -1.77 -16.37 21.82
CA GLU A 14 -2.93 -17.22 22.11
C GLU A 14 -3.33 -18.13 20.95
N ALA A 15 -3.05 -17.70 19.72
CA ALA A 15 -3.36 -18.47 18.51
C ALA A 15 -2.28 -19.51 18.22
N ILE A 16 -1.01 -19.10 18.21
CA ILE A 16 0.08 -19.95 17.73
C ILE A 16 0.44 -21.06 18.74
N GLU A 17 0.36 -20.79 20.04
CA GLU A 17 0.64 -21.74 21.10
C GLU A 17 -0.37 -22.92 21.15
N LYS A 18 -1.52 -22.79 20.48
CA LYS A 18 -2.50 -23.87 20.35
C LYS A 18 -2.15 -24.89 19.25
N ILE A 19 -1.31 -24.51 18.30
CA ILE A 19 -1.02 -25.31 17.11
C ILE A 19 0.45 -25.70 16.96
N ALA A 20 1.37 -25.02 17.66
CA ALA A 20 2.79 -25.27 17.60
C ALA A 20 3.31 -25.97 18.86
N ASP A 21 4.22 -26.94 18.68
CA ASP A 21 4.87 -27.64 19.82
C ASP A 21 5.96 -26.77 20.46
N SER A 22 6.57 -25.88 19.67
CA SER A 22 7.63 -24.97 20.11
C SER A 22 7.53 -23.65 19.37
N VAL A 23 7.51 -22.54 20.10
CA VAL A 23 7.44 -21.19 19.55
C VAL A 23 8.59 -20.34 20.06
N ILE A 24 9.27 -19.65 19.14
CA ILE A 24 10.30 -18.67 19.46
C ILE A 24 9.79 -17.29 19.03
N TYR A 25 9.75 -16.35 19.95
CA TYR A 25 9.38 -14.96 19.70
C TYR A 25 10.62 -14.09 19.60
N THR A 26 10.79 -13.39 18.47
CA THR A 26 11.96 -12.53 18.22
C THR A 26 11.56 -11.29 17.44
N PRO A 27 12.28 -10.16 17.55
CA PRO A 27 12.06 -9.02 16.67
C PRO A 27 12.31 -9.38 15.19
N GLY A 28 11.52 -8.83 14.27
CA GLY A 28 11.63 -9.17 12.85
C GLY A 28 13.02 -8.94 12.22
N ARG A 29 13.82 -8.00 12.76
CA ARG A 29 15.20 -7.74 12.33
C ARG A 29 16.21 -8.81 12.77
N ASP A 30 15.84 -9.63 13.74
CA ASP A 30 16.73 -10.61 14.39
C ASP A 30 16.51 -12.04 13.83
N PHE A 31 15.78 -12.18 12.74
CA PHE A 31 15.68 -13.44 12.01
C PHE A 31 16.98 -13.66 11.23
N THR A 32 17.71 -14.71 11.59
CA THR A 32 18.98 -15.10 10.95
C THR A 32 18.89 -16.50 10.36
N PRO A 33 19.75 -16.89 9.41
CA PRO A 33 19.80 -18.25 8.86
C PRO A 33 19.96 -19.33 9.95
N GLU A 34 20.75 -19.08 10.97
CA GLU A 34 20.95 -20.02 12.09
C GLU A 34 19.68 -20.20 12.89
N LEU A 35 18.95 -19.11 13.15
CA LEU A 35 17.69 -19.15 13.90
C LEU A 35 16.61 -19.92 13.15
N VAL A 36 16.47 -19.70 11.84
CA VAL A 36 15.42 -20.31 11.04
C VAL A 36 15.73 -21.71 10.56
N LYS A 37 16.97 -22.17 10.70
CA LYS A 37 17.47 -23.44 10.16
C LYS A 37 16.58 -24.64 10.46
N ASP A 38 16.13 -24.77 11.71
CA ASP A 38 15.33 -25.90 12.17
C ASP A 38 13.86 -25.56 12.40
N ALA A 39 13.39 -24.43 11.87
CA ALA A 39 11.99 -24.03 11.94
C ALA A 39 11.17 -24.70 10.84
N ASP A 40 9.93 -25.09 11.16
CA ASP A 40 8.96 -25.59 10.18
C ASP A 40 8.19 -24.42 9.52
N ALA A 41 7.94 -23.35 10.30
CA ALA A 41 7.20 -22.18 9.79
C ALA A 41 7.71 -20.86 10.40
N LEU A 42 7.53 -19.78 9.63
CA LEU A 42 7.81 -18.41 10.06
C LEU A 42 6.52 -17.58 10.04
N ILE A 43 6.29 -16.79 11.08
CA ILE A 43 5.23 -15.79 11.11
C ILE A 43 5.87 -14.42 11.28
N ILE A 44 5.81 -13.61 10.26
CA ILE A 44 6.65 -12.43 10.08
C ILE A 44 5.85 -11.15 9.87
N ARG A 45 6.56 -10.04 9.82
CA ARG A 45 6.13 -8.72 9.35
C ARG A 45 7.16 -8.15 8.37
N THR A 46 6.96 -6.93 7.94
CA THR A 46 7.77 -6.24 6.93
C THR A 46 9.27 -6.13 7.23
N ARG A 47 9.69 -6.25 8.50
CA ARG A 47 11.10 -6.14 8.92
C ARG A 47 11.93 -7.42 8.69
N THR A 48 11.28 -8.55 8.37
CA THR A 48 11.95 -9.81 8.06
C THR A 48 11.95 -10.01 6.55
N ARG A 49 13.12 -9.99 5.93
CA ARG A 49 13.27 -10.25 4.51
C ARG A 49 13.43 -11.75 4.28
N CYS A 50 12.39 -12.40 3.73
CA CYS A 50 12.39 -13.83 3.40
C CYS A 50 12.89 -14.02 1.96
N ASN A 51 14.19 -14.18 1.81
CA ASN A 51 14.88 -14.42 0.55
C ASN A 51 15.76 -15.66 0.64
N LYS A 52 16.47 -15.96 -0.44
CA LYS A 52 17.40 -17.08 -0.49
C LYS A 52 18.42 -17.04 0.64
N GLU A 53 18.99 -15.87 0.95
CA GLU A 53 20.00 -15.72 2.00
C GLU A 53 19.51 -16.19 3.38
N LEU A 54 18.26 -15.87 3.74
CA LEU A 54 17.65 -16.28 5.02
C LEU A 54 17.24 -17.76 5.01
N LEU A 55 16.72 -18.26 3.89
CA LEU A 55 15.93 -19.50 3.85
C LEU A 55 16.72 -20.71 3.32
N GLU A 56 17.86 -20.51 2.63
CA GLU A 56 18.63 -21.60 2.03
C GLU A 56 19.15 -22.56 3.11
N GLY A 57 18.91 -23.86 2.90
CA GLY A 57 19.30 -24.91 3.84
C GLY A 57 18.45 -25.00 5.12
N SER A 58 17.41 -24.20 5.26
CA SER A 58 16.43 -24.30 6.35
C SER A 58 15.40 -25.41 6.12
N LYS A 59 14.69 -25.80 7.20
CA LYS A 59 13.56 -26.73 7.14
C LYS A 59 12.21 -26.03 6.92
N VAL A 60 12.21 -24.71 6.70
CA VAL A 60 11.01 -23.91 6.57
C VAL A 60 10.19 -24.37 5.37
N ARG A 61 8.91 -24.66 5.61
CA ARG A 61 7.94 -25.07 4.59
C ARG A 61 6.78 -24.09 4.43
N PHE A 62 6.61 -23.17 5.40
CA PHE A 62 5.51 -22.23 5.40
C PHE A 62 5.93 -20.86 5.96
N ILE A 63 5.49 -19.80 5.30
CA ILE A 63 5.68 -18.43 5.74
C ILE A 63 4.33 -17.71 5.75
N ALA A 64 3.94 -17.14 6.89
CA ALA A 64 2.80 -16.24 6.98
C ALA A 64 3.29 -14.83 7.31
N THR A 65 2.91 -13.83 6.52
CA THR A 65 3.13 -12.44 6.92
C THR A 65 1.85 -11.81 7.44
N ALA A 66 1.93 -11.21 8.63
CA ALA A 66 0.83 -10.48 9.26
C ALA A 66 0.64 -9.08 8.65
N THR A 67 0.90 -8.95 7.33
CA THR A 67 0.81 -7.72 6.56
C THR A 67 0.07 -7.98 5.26
N ILE A 68 -0.45 -6.94 4.63
CA ILE A 68 -1.05 -7.03 3.30
C ILE A 68 0.03 -7.14 2.23
N GLY A 69 1.01 -6.21 2.27
CA GLY A 69 2.15 -6.24 1.37
C GLY A 69 3.07 -7.41 1.68
N PHE A 70 3.67 -7.96 0.64
CA PHE A 70 4.58 -9.09 0.70
C PHE A 70 5.90 -8.83 -0.05
N ASP A 71 6.23 -7.57 -0.26
CA ASP A 71 7.45 -7.13 -0.98
C ASP A 71 8.75 -7.60 -0.29
N HIS A 72 8.65 -7.99 0.99
CA HIS A 72 9.72 -8.56 1.79
C HIS A 72 9.85 -10.10 1.65
N ILE A 73 8.96 -10.75 0.87
CA ILE A 73 9.01 -12.19 0.57
C ILE A 73 9.45 -12.36 -0.89
N ASP A 74 10.56 -13.06 -1.10
CA ASP A 74 10.98 -13.52 -2.42
C ASP A 74 10.08 -14.69 -2.84
N THR A 75 9.00 -14.36 -3.54
CA THR A 75 7.97 -15.31 -3.95
C THR A 75 8.47 -16.30 -4.99
N GLU A 76 9.46 -15.91 -5.81
CA GLU A 76 10.06 -16.78 -6.80
C GLU A 76 10.95 -17.83 -6.15
N TYR A 77 11.81 -17.40 -5.23
CA TYR A 77 12.61 -18.33 -4.43
C TYR A 77 11.72 -19.28 -3.62
N CYS A 78 10.67 -18.78 -2.97
CA CYS A 78 9.72 -19.63 -2.23
C CYS A 78 9.10 -20.72 -3.13
N ARG A 79 8.71 -20.36 -4.36
CA ARG A 79 8.16 -21.29 -5.34
C ARG A 79 9.19 -22.37 -5.74
N GLU A 80 10.44 -21.97 -6.01
CA GLU A 80 11.53 -22.89 -6.37
C GLU A 80 11.91 -23.82 -5.23
N ALA A 81 11.94 -23.31 -4.00
CA ALA A 81 12.28 -24.06 -2.80
C ALA A 81 11.09 -24.90 -2.24
N GLY A 82 9.91 -24.81 -2.84
CA GLY A 82 8.69 -25.50 -2.37
C GLY A 82 8.17 -24.98 -1.03
N ILE A 83 8.44 -23.71 -0.72
CA ILE A 83 7.96 -23.03 0.49
C ILE A 83 6.61 -22.38 0.18
N ALA A 84 5.55 -22.81 0.84
CA ALA A 84 4.25 -22.16 0.77
C ALA A 84 4.27 -20.86 1.57
N TRP A 85 3.59 -19.83 1.09
CA TRP A 85 3.46 -18.58 1.84
C TRP A 85 2.05 -17.99 1.72
N THR A 86 1.69 -17.15 2.68
CA THR A 86 0.44 -16.39 2.67
C THR A 86 0.65 -15.01 3.30
N ASN A 87 -0.21 -14.07 2.92
CA ASN A 87 -0.31 -12.75 3.54
C ASN A 87 -1.69 -12.58 4.18
N ALA A 88 -2.00 -11.40 4.71
CA ALA A 88 -3.27 -11.05 5.33
C ALA A 88 -4.05 -10.01 4.49
N PRO A 89 -4.62 -10.37 3.33
CA PRO A 89 -5.27 -9.41 2.44
C PRO A 89 -6.44 -8.71 3.14
N GLY A 90 -6.47 -7.37 3.08
CA GLY A 90 -7.55 -6.56 3.62
C GLY A 90 -7.59 -6.41 5.14
N CYS A 91 -6.65 -6.97 5.90
CA CYS A 91 -6.68 -6.92 7.37
C CYS A 91 -6.67 -5.49 7.94
N ASN A 92 -6.02 -4.53 7.27
CA ASN A 92 -5.98 -3.12 7.68
C ASN A 92 -6.85 -2.21 6.78
N SER A 93 -7.62 -2.77 5.84
CA SER A 93 -8.37 -1.95 4.86
C SER A 93 -9.34 -0.96 5.49
N ALA A 94 -9.93 -1.31 6.64
CA ALA A 94 -10.79 -0.40 7.39
C ALA A 94 -10.00 0.76 8.01
N SER A 95 -8.81 0.49 8.55
CA SER A 95 -7.94 1.52 9.14
C SER A 95 -7.46 2.52 8.10
N VAL A 96 -7.06 2.03 6.90
CA VAL A 96 -6.67 2.91 5.79
C VAL A 96 -7.86 3.73 5.29
N ALA A 97 -9.04 3.14 5.17
CA ALA A 97 -10.25 3.88 4.80
C ALA A 97 -10.59 4.97 5.82
N GLN A 98 -10.45 4.68 7.12
CA GLN A 98 -10.64 5.67 8.20
C GLN A 98 -9.60 6.79 8.14
N TYR A 99 -8.33 6.47 7.84
CA TYR A 99 -7.29 7.47 7.63
C TYR A 99 -7.65 8.42 6.48
N VAL A 100 -8.02 7.86 5.31
CA VAL A 100 -8.41 8.68 4.15
C VAL A 100 -9.67 9.50 4.44
N GLN A 101 -10.67 8.94 5.13
CA GLN A 101 -11.86 9.68 5.57
C GLN A 101 -11.48 10.87 6.45
N SER A 102 -10.60 10.65 7.43
CA SER A 102 -10.12 11.73 8.32
C SER A 102 -9.36 12.80 7.53
N ALA A 103 -8.54 12.39 6.56
CA ALA A 103 -7.81 13.30 5.69
C ALA A 103 -8.75 14.14 4.81
N LEU A 104 -9.81 13.54 4.24
CA LEU A 104 -10.82 14.26 3.46
C LEU A 104 -11.58 15.30 4.31
N LEU A 105 -11.97 14.93 5.53
CA LEU A 105 -12.65 15.86 6.45
C LEU A 105 -11.71 17.01 6.88
N LEU A 106 -10.43 16.72 7.09
CA LEU A 106 -9.44 17.74 7.40
C LEU A 106 -9.20 18.68 6.20
N LEU A 107 -9.16 18.17 4.97
CA LEU A 107 -9.11 18.98 3.75
C LEU A 107 -10.31 19.92 3.65
N GLN A 108 -11.52 19.43 3.92
CA GLN A 108 -12.73 20.27 3.96
C GLN A 108 -12.55 21.44 4.94
N GLN A 109 -12.05 21.16 6.13
CA GLN A 109 -11.82 22.18 7.14
C GLN A 109 -10.72 23.19 6.77
N LEU A 110 -9.56 22.69 6.30
CA LEU A 110 -8.39 23.52 6.00
C LEU A 110 -8.58 24.40 4.75
N LYS A 111 -9.27 23.87 3.72
CA LYS A 111 -9.47 24.55 2.45
C LYS A 111 -10.85 25.22 2.31
N GLY A 112 -11.77 25.00 3.25
CA GLY A 112 -13.11 25.56 3.22
C GLY A 112 -13.96 25.04 2.05
N VAL A 113 -13.66 23.83 1.55
CA VAL A 113 -14.37 23.22 0.41
C VAL A 113 -15.52 22.32 0.89
N GLN A 114 -16.53 22.12 0.06
CA GLN A 114 -17.62 21.17 0.30
C GLN A 114 -17.28 19.86 -0.42
N LEU A 115 -17.05 18.76 0.31
CA LEU A 115 -16.70 17.47 -0.29
C LEU A 115 -17.77 16.97 -1.27
N SER A 116 -19.04 17.25 -1.01
CA SER A 116 -20.15 16.86 -1.91
C SER A 116 -20.13 17.52 -3.29
N GLU A 117 -19.34 18.57 -3.47
CA GLU A 117 -19.15 19.26 -4.74
C GLU A 117 -17.93 18.74 -5.51
N LEU A 118 -17.11 17.88 -4.87
CA LEU A 118 -15.85 17.40 -5.41
C LEU A 118 -15.97 15.99 -6.02
N THR A 119 -15.13 15.72 -7.01
CA THR A 119 -14.98 14.41 -7.62
C THR A 119 -13.74 13.70 -7.06
N LEU A 120 -13.96 12.52 -6.47
CA LEU A 120 -12.92 11.63 -5.95
C LEU A 120 -12.57 10.57 -7.00
N GLY A 121 -11.32 10.56 -7.46
CA GLY A 121 -10.77 9.51 -8.33
C GLY A 121 -10.00 8.49 -7.49
N ILE A 122 -10.35 7.22 -7.62
CA ILE A 122 -9.73 6.11 -6.90
C ILE A 122 -8.95 5.25 -7.89
N ILE A 123 -7.64 5.13 -7.67
CA ILE A 123 -6.74 4.31 -8.47
C ILE A 123 -6.40 3.05 -7.65
N GLY A 124 -6.90 1.90 -8.11
CA GLY A 124 -6.90 0.64 -7.37
C GLY A 124 -8.15 0.47 -6.49
N VAL A 125 -9.06 -0.44 -6.88
CA VAL A 125 -10.36 -0.67 -6.22
C VAL A 125 -10.40 -2.08 -5.59
N GLY A 126 -9.30 -2.44 -4.92
CA GLY A 126 -9.19 -3.65 -4.09
C GLY A 126 -9.89 -3.50 -2.74
N ASN A 127 -9.40 -4.21 -1.72
CA ASN A 127 -9.98 -4.17 -0.35
C ASN A 127 -10.04 -2.75 0.24
N VAL A 128 -9.02 -1.93 0.01
CA VAL A 128 -8.95 -0.55 0.50
C VAL A 128 -9.79 0.36 -0.38
N GLY A 129 -9.53 0.40 -1.69
CA GLY A 129 -10.19 1.33 -2.60
C GLY A 129 -11.71 1.16 -2.66
N SER A 130 -12.23 -0.06 -2.48
CA SER A 130 -13.68 -0.30 -2.39
C SER A 130 -14.30 0.35 -1.16
N LYS A 131 -13.62 0.31 -0.01
CA LYS A 131 -14.09 1.00 1.21
C LYS A 131 -14.01 2.52 1.07
N ILE A 132 -12.98 3.03 0.40
CA ILE A 132 -12.85 4.47 0.13
C ILE A 132 -13.90 4.94 -0.87
N ALA A 133 -14.27 4.11 -1.87
CA ALA A 133 -15.40 4.42 -2.74
C ALA A 133 -16.70 4.58 -1.94
N GLN A 134 -16.94 3.71 -0.97
CA GLN A 134 -18.09 3.83 -0.07
C GLN A 134 -18.01 5.11 0.77
N VAL A 135 -16.87 5.41 1.38
CA VAL A 135 -16.65 6.65 2.14
C VAL A 135 -16.92 7.88 1.28
N GLY A 136 -16.39 7.92 0.05
CA GLY A 136 -16.65 9.04 -0.87
C GLY A 136 -18.13 9.22 -1.18
N GLN A 137 -18.86 8.13 -1.42
CA GLN A 137 -20.30 8.16 -1.66
C GLN A 137 -21.09 8.63 -0.42
N GLU A 138 -20.71 8.16 0.78
CA GLU A 138 -21.34 8.59 2.05
C GLU A 138 -21.08 10.08 2.36
N LEU A 139 -19.96 10.63 1.90
CA LEU A 139 -19.63 12.06 1.96
C LEU A 139 -20.30 12.90 0.84
N GLY A 140 -21.11 12.26 -0.01
CA GLY A 140 -21.82 12.91 -1.12
C GLY A 140 -20.96 13.22 -2.33
N MET A 141 -19.72 12.72 -2.39
CA MET A 141 -18.81 12.98 -3.50
C MET A 141 -19.22 12.20 -4.77
N ARG A 142 -18.91 12.75 -5.94
CA ARG A 142 -18.89 11.97 -7.17
C ARG A 142 -17.63 11.09 -7.15
N VAL A 143 -17.78 9.77 -7.33
CA VAL A 143 -16.67 8.81 -7.25
C VAL A 143 -16.40 8.21 -8.63
N LEU A 144 -15.18 8.35 -9.13
CA LEU A 144 -14.65 7.66 -10.30
C LEU A 144 -13.65 6.60 -9.88
N LYS A 145 -13.69 5.43 -10.50
CA LYS A 145 -12.88 4.26 -10.14
C LYS A 145 -12.02 3.81 -11.31
N ASN A 146 -10.73 3.58 -11.07
CA ASN A 146 -9.81 2.99 -12.03
C ASN A 146 -9.17 1.75 -11.42
N ASP A 147 -9.27 0.60 -12.10
CA ASP A 147 -8.60 -0.65 -11.71
C ASP A 147 -8.50 -1.53 -12.98
N LEU A 148 -7.38 -1.45 -13.70
CA LEU A 148 -7.19 -2.17 -14.95
C LEU A 148 -7.34 -3.70 -14.79
N PRO A 149 -6.72 -4.37 -13.78
CA PRO A 149 -6.90 -5.80 -13.59
C PRO A 149 -8.35 -6.23 -13.37
N ARG A 150 -9.14 -5.40 -12.68
CA ARG A 150 -10.56 -5.67 -12.46
C ARG A 150 -11.39 -5.34 -13.70
N GLN A 151 -11.09 -4.24 -14.36
CA GLN A 151 -11.75 -3.86 -15.62
C GLN A 151 -11.64 -4.97 -16.67
N ASP A 152 -10.45 -5.57 -16.82
CA ASP A 152 -10.22 -6.69 -17.75
C ASP A 152 -11.04 -7.94 -17.41
N LYS A 153 -11.34 -8.15 -16.12
CA LYS A 153 -12.12 -9.33 -15.65
C LYS A 153 -13.61 -9.08 -15.58
N GLU A 154 -14.03 -7.88 -15.17
CA GLU A 154 -15.40 -7.53 -14.81
C GLU A 154 -16.08 -6.67 -15.89
N GLY A 155 -15.32 -6.14 -16.85
CA GLY A 155 -15.79 -5.23 -17.90
C GLY A 155 -15.73 -3.76 -17.50
N GLU A 156 -15.97 -2.87 -18.46
CA GLU A 156 -15.71 -1.43 -18.34
C GLU A 156 -16.77 -0.64 -17.56
N ARG A 157 -17.95 -1.21 -17.33
CA ARG A 157 -19.15 -0.44 -16.85
C ARG A 157 -18.91 0.39 -15.58
N ASP A 158 -18.08 -0.11 -14.67
CA ASP A 158 -17.87 0.50 -13.35
C ASP A 158 -16.50 1.18 -13.21
N PHE A 159 -15.71 1.22 -14.29
CA PHE A 159 -14.35 1.74 -14.29
C PHE A 159 -14.17 2.86 -15.30
N SER A 160 -13.31 3.80 -14.95
CA SER A 160 -12.91 4.92 -15.80
C SER A 160 -11.43 4.80 -16.14
N SER A 161 -11.02 5.32 -17.29
CA SER A 161 -9.61 5.37 -17.65
C SER A 161 -8.83 6.31 -16.72
N LEU A 162 -7.53 6.10 -16.59
CA LEU A 162 -6.66 7.00 -15.83
C LEU A 162 -6.70 8.43 -16.40
N GLN A 163 -6.84 8.55 -17.72
CA GLN A 163 -7.00 9.84 -18.41
C GLN A 163 -8.30 10.56 -18.03
N ALA A 164 -9.39 9.82 -17.86
CA ALA A 164 -10.65 10.39 -17.37
C ALA A 164 -10.52 10.91 -15.93
N LEU A 165 -9.84 10.14 -15.06
CA LEU A 165 -9.56 10.59 -13.70
C LEU A 165 -8.69 11.85 -13.69
N ALA A 166 -7.65 11.91 -14.52
CA ALA A 166 -6.76 13.06 -14.66
C ALA A 166 -7.49 14.33 -15.15
N ALA A 167 -8.54 14.13 -15.94
CA ALA A 167 -9.32 15.25 -16.50
C ALA A 167 -10.41 15.77 -15.56
N GLU A 168 -11.00 14.91 -14.73
CA GLU A 168 -12.27 15.20 -14.04
C GLU A 168 -12.16 15.29 -12.51
N CYS A 169 -11.12 14.70 -11.89
CA CYS A 169 -11.06 14.57 -10.43
C CYS A 169 -10.45 15.78 -9.75
N ASP A 170 -11.01 16.15 -8.61
CA ASP A 170 -10.51 17.17 -7.70
C ASP A 170 -9.60 16.57 -6.62
N ILE A 171 -9.75 15.27 -6.36
CA ILE A 171 -8.92 14.48 -5.46
C ILE A 171 -8.60 13.15 -6.15
N LEU A 172 -7.33 12.75 -6.15
CA LEU A 172 -6.86 11.47 -6.67
C LEU A 172 -6.20 10.67 -5.55
N THR A 173 -6.66 9.45 -5.31
CA THR A 173 -6.15 8.60 -4.24
C THR A 173 -5.70 7.23 -4.77
N PHE A 174 -4.49 6.81 -4.35
CA PHE A 174 -3.80 5.61 -4.86
C PHE A 174 -3.86 4.47 -3.86
N HIS A 175 -4.37 3.31 -4.30
CA HIS A 175 -4.55 2.08 -3.49
C HIS A 175 -4.17 0.82 -4.28
N VAL A 176 -3.10 0.91 -5.04
CA VAL A 176 -2.58 -0.17 -5.89
C VAL A 176 -1.42 -0.90 -5.20
N PRO A 177 -1.21 -2.19 -5.49
CA PRO A 177 0.04 -2.87 -5.15
C PRO A 177 1.19 -2.29 -5.99
N LEU A 178 2.43 -2.52 -5.56
CA LEU A 178 3.61 -2.14 -6.33
C LEU A 178 3.99 -3.25 -7.29
N TYR A 179 3.80 -3.00 -8.57
CA TYR A 179 4.29 -3.84 -9.67
C TYR A 179 5.33 -3.06 -10.47
N LYS A 180 6.56 -3.58 -10.52
CA LYS A 180 7.66 -2.92 -11.23
C LYS A 180 7.61 -3.15 -12.74
N GLU A 181 7.00 -4.25 -13.17
CA GLU A 181 6.93 -4.70 -14.55
C GLU A 181 5.56 -5.28 -14.89
N GLY A 182 5.36 -5.62 -16.16
CA GLY A 182 4.15 -6.26 -16.66
C GLY A 182 3.04 -5.29 -17.09
N PRO A 183 1.89 -5.83 -17.55
CA PRO A 183 0.80 -5.03 -18.12
C PRO A 183 0.11 -4.11 -17.10
N TYR A 184 0.22 -4.42 -15.83
CA TYR A 184 -0.36 -3.65 -14.73
C TYR A 184 0.71 -2.95 -13.88
N LYS A 185 1.83 -2.56 -14.50
CA LYS A 185 2.90 -1.82 -13.82
C LYS A 185 2.35 -0.61 -13.09
N THR A 186 2.72 -0.47 -11.80
CA THR A 186 2.33 0.65 -10.93
C THR A 186 3.54 1.42 -10.38
N PHE A 187 4.75 0.90 -10.60
CA PHE A 187 5.98 1.65 -10.30
C PHE A 187 6.03 2.93 -11.11
N HIS A 188 6.12 4.08 -10.43
CA HIS A 188 6.06 5.43 -11.01
C HIS A 188 4.84 5.62 -11.91
N LEU A 189 3.68 5.10 -11.47
CA LEU A 189 2.41 5.31 -12.17
C LEU A 189 2.06 6.80 -12.27
N ALA A 190 2.33 7.55 -11.20
CA ALA A 190 2.25 8.99 -11.20
C ALA A 190 3.66 9.60 -11.37
N ASP A 191 4.09 9.70 -12.62
CA ASP A 191 5.32 10.32 -13.08
C ASP A 191 5.07 11.77 -13.58
N HIS A 192 6.09 12.41 -14.11
CA HIS A 192 5.98 13.74 -14.73
C HIS A 192 4.93 13.80 -15.84
N THR A 193 4.76 12.72 -16.62
CA THR A 193 3.78 12.67 -17.72
C THR A 193 2.37 12.66 -17.16
N PHE A 194 2.14 11.87 -16.11
CA PHE A 194 0.85 11.84 -15.41
C PHE A 194 0.49 13.22 -14.85
N PHE A 195 1.39 13.88 -14.11
CA PHE A 195 1.09 15.18 -13.51
C PHE A 195 0.82 16.27 -14.57
N ARG A 196 1.52 16.26 -15.69
CA ARG A 196 1.25 17.17 -16.82
C ARG A 196 -0.08 16.90 -17.53
N SER A 197 -0.64 15.73 -17.40
CA SER A 197 -1.93 15.36 -18.00
C SER A 197 -3.13 15.89 -17.21
N LEU A 198 -2.93 16.29 -15.95
CA LEU A 198 -3.99 16.78 -15.07
C LEU A 198 -4.63 18.05 -15.64
N LYS A 199 -5.97 18.14 -15.55
CA LYS A 199 -6.76 19.30 -16.03
C LYS A 199 -7.36 20.12 -14.90
N ARG A 200 -7.32 19.58 -13.67
CA ARG A 200 -7.91 20.17 -12.49
C ARG A 200 -6.91 20.18 -11.35
N CYS A 201 -6.12 20.97 -11.05
CA CYS A 201 -5.17 21.07 -9.95
C CYS A 201 -5.60 20.23 -8.68
N PRO A 202 -5.61 18.87 -8.75
CA PRO A 202 -6.19 18.04 -7.69
C PRO A 202 -5.32 17.99 -6.44
N VAL A 203 -5.92 17.49 -5.33
CA VAL A 203 -5.15 16.96 -4.20
C VAL A 203 -4.77 15.50 -4.49
N ILE A 204 -3.53 15.14 -4.20
CA ILE A 204 -3.01 13.77 -4.35
C ILE A 204 -2.95 13.09 -2.99
N ILE A 205 -3.47 11.86 -2.88
CA ILE A 205 -3.39 11.03 -1.67
C ILE A 205 -2.69 9.71 -2.00
N ASN A 206 -1.64 9.36 -1.29
CA ASN A 206 -0.98 8.06 -1.43
C ASN A 206 -0.87 7.36 -0.07
N THR A 207 -1.59 6.25 0.06
CA THR A 207 -1.53 5.32 1.20
C THR A 207 -1.26 3.88 0.75
N SER A 208 -0.62 3.72 -0.42
CA SER A 208 -0.35 2.40 -1.01
C SER A 208 1.10 1.97 -0.89
N ARG A 209 1.97 2.45 -1.78
CA ARG A 209 3.43 2.30 -1.76
C ARG A 209 4.08 3.58 -2.25
N GLY A 210 5.21 3.97 -1.66
CA GLY A 210 5.93 5.19 -2.02
C GLY A 210 6.26 5.26 -3.49
N GLU A 211 6.82 4.17 -4.03
CA GLU A 211 7.27 4.08 -5.42
C GLU A 211 6.14 4.07 -6.47
N VAL A 212 4.87 4.14 -6.06
CA VAL A 212 3.75 4.37 -6.99
C VAL A 212 3.77 5.78 -7.54
N ILE A 213 4.24 6.74 -6.74
CA ILE A 213 4.40 8.14 -7.13
C ILE A 213 5.90 8.47 -7.15
N GLU A 214 6.40 8.94 -8.27
CA GLU A 214 7.78 9.42 -8.38
C GLU A 214 7.95 10.69 -7.54
N THR A 215 8.85 10.66 -6.55
CA THR A 215 9.06 11.75 -5.58
C THR A 215 9.38 13.08 -6.25
N ASN A 216 10.29 13.10 -7.24
CA ASN A 216 10.66 14.32 -7.93
C ASN A 216 9.52 14.86 -8.81
N ALA A 217 8.74 13.98 -9.41
CA ALA A 217 7.58 14.38 -10.21
C ALA A 217 6.49 15.02 -9.32
N LEU A 218 6.24 14.47 -8.13
CA LEU A 218 5.30 15.02 -7.16
C LEU A 218 5.78 16.39 -6.64
N LEU A 219 7.07 16.51 -6.32
CA LEU A 219 7.66 17.76 -5.85
C LEU A 219 7.51 18.88 -6.90
N ASN A 220 7.88 18.59 -8.15
CA ASN A 220 7.74 19.54 -9.25
C ASN A 220 6.27 19.88 -9.52
N ALA A 221 5.36 18.91 -9.40
CA ALA A 221 3.93 19.15 -9.59
C ALA A 221 3.34 20.11 -8.55
N LEU A 222 3.83 20.05 -7.30
CA LEU A 222 3.48 21.02 -6.24
C LEU A 222 4.05 22.41 -6.56
N GLU A 223 5.31 22.49 -7.01
CA GLU A 223 5.98 23.75 -7.34
C GLU A 223 5.39 24.44 -8.55
N ASP A 224 5.07 23.66 -9.58
CA ASP A 224 4.48 24.17 -10.83
C ASP A 224 2.95 24.46 -10.71
N GLY A 225 2.35 24.13 -9.55
CA GLY A 225 0.90 24.32 -9.33
C GLY A 225 0.02 23.38 -10.15
N LEU A 226 0.56 22.25 -10.60
CA LEU A 226 -0.21 21.20 -11.30
C LEU A 226 -1.14 20.45 -10.35
N ILE A 227 -0.79 20.41 -9.07
CA ILE A 227 -1.61 19.88 -7.98
C ILE A 227 -1.71 20.92 -6.86
N SER A 228 -2.81 20.90 -6.14
CA SER A 228 -3.07 21.89 -5.09
C SER A 228 -2.43 21.52 -3.76
N ASP A 229 -2.27 20.22 -3.50
CA ASP A 229 -1.66 19.65 -2.29
C ASP A 229 -1.42 18.15 -2.41
N ALA A 230 -0.71 17.58 -1.41
CA ALA A 230 -0.55 16.14 -1.28
C ALA A 230 -0.71 15.67 0.17
N ILE A 231 -1.22 14.44 0.33
CA ILE A 231 -1.34 13.70 1.60
C ILE A 231 -0.60 12.39 1.40
N ILE A 232 0.51 12.21 2.10
CA ILE A 232 1.45 11.11 1.87
C ILE A 232 1.65 10.33 3.16
N ASP A 233 1.27 9.06 3.15
CA ASP A 233 1.50 8.11 4.25
C ASP A 233 2.65 7.15 3.95
N VAL A 234 3.01 7.00 2.68
CA VAL A 234 4.05 6.08 2.18
C VAL A 234 5.04 6.84 1.29
N TRP A 235 6.33 6.57 1.43
CA TRP A 235 7.40 7.35 0.83
C TRP A 235 8.34 6.48 0.01
N GLU A 236 8.93 7.02 -1.07
CA GLU A 236 10.05 6.34 -1.69
C GLU A 236 11.24 6.30 -0.72
N HIS A 237 12.00 5.22 -0.78
CA HIS A 237 13.24 5.01 -0.02
C HIS A 237 13.07 4.98 1.51
N GLU A 238 11.89 4.60 2.02
CA GLU A 238 11.72 4.43 3.47
C GLU A 238 12.84 3.55 4.08
N PRO A 239 13.42 3.95 5.22
CA PRO A 239 13.04 5.10 6.07
C PRO A 239 13.75 6.43 5.73
N GLU A 240 14.64 6.48 4.73
CA GLU A 240 15.38 7.68 4.29
C GLU A 240 14.52 8.52 3.32
N ILE A 241 13.49 9.16 3.83
CA ILE A 241 12.51 9.91 3.03
C ILE A 241 13.04 11.28 2.55
N ASN A 242 12.44 11.80 1.48
CA ASN A 242 12.73 13.14 1.00
C ASN A 242 12.13 14.21 1.94
N LEU A 243 13.00 14.90 2.69
CA LEU A 243 12.58 15.93 3.66
C LEU A 243 12.07 17.22 3.01
N GLU A 244 12.43 17.50 1.78
CA GLU A 244 11.91 18.64 1.04
C GLU A 244 10.43 18.41 0.67
N LEU A 245 10.10 17.22 0.17
CA LEU A 245 8.73 16.85 -0.09
C LEU A 245 7.90 16.84 1.20
N LEU A 246 8.44 16.30 2.30
CA LEU A 246 7.74 16.28 3.60
C LEU A 246 7.32 17.69 4.07
N LYS A 247 8.12 18.72 3.79
CA LYS A 247 7.80 20.11 4.16
C LYS A 247 6.73 20.75 3.28
N LYS A 248 6.49 20.20 2.08
CA LYS A 248 5.55 20.75 1.10
C LYS A 248 4.18 20.09 1.10
N VAL A 249 4.08 18.86 1.59
CA VAL A 249 2.79 18.15 1.68
C VAL A 249 1.95 18.70 2.84
N ILE A 250 0.63 18.75 2.68
CA ILE A 250 -0.28 19.23 3.71
C ILE A 250 -0.39 18.25 4.89
N ILE A 251 -0.26 16.94 4.62
CA ILE A 251 -0.19 15.89 5.63
C ILE A 251 0.88 14.88 5.20
N GLY A 252 1.86 14.65 6.07
CA GLY A 252 2.84 13.58 5.93
C GLY A 252 2.84 12.71 7.19
N THR A 253 2.67 11.40 7.02
CA THR A 253 2.65 10.43 8.12
C THR A 253 3.69 9.33 7.90
N PRO A 254 4.17 8.67 8.97
CA PRO A 254 5.30 7.72 8.88
C PRO A 254 4.83 6.28 8.66
N HIS A 255 3.97 6.04 7.70
CA HIS A 255 3.51 4.71 7.23
C HIS A 255 3.10 3.76 8.37
#